data_321470262e8326ec3f9e335bdfe5cfe3
#
_entry.id   321470262e8326ec3f9e335bdfe5cfe3
#
_cell.length_a   1.000
_cell.length_b   1.000
_cell.length_c   1.000
_cell.angle_alpha   90.00
_cell.angle_beta   90.00
_cell.angle_gamma   90.00
#
_symmetry.space_group_name_H-M   'P 1'
#
loop_
_entity.id
_entity.type
_entity.pdbx_description
1 polymer ?
#
loop_
_entity_poly.entity_id
_entity_poly.type
_entity_poly.pdbx_seq_one_letter_code
_entity_poly.pdbx_strand_id
1 'polypeptide(L)'
;PAISNSEIRELSFYGAKVLHPDTIKPAVEKNIPVRILNTYKPNDKGTVILSNLENNYPQFHSVILKQNCLECKIDIPSKEKSQKYYEEKISSINKLNLNILYSVCPEGHIVIILGPGEQRKKRIKQILKNDKIEFKPVSLICLSGSQIRYSDIKSDTKNKLLKEFFILVSKLNIKQIIYGVSPVSILMLTDIKEGMNVLKKIHSFILQKF
;
A
#
# COMPACT_ATOMS: atom_id res chain seq x y z
N PRO A 1 22.22 -3.21 0.98
CA PRO A 1 20.90 -3.55 1.54
C PRO A 1 20.27 -4.72 0.80
N ALA A 2 19.40 -5.47 1.47
CA ALA A 2 18.62 -6.57 0.92
C ALA A 2 17.11 -6.29 1.13
N ILE A 3 16.29 -6.78 0.19
CA ILE A 3 14.85 -6.64 0.22
C ILE A 3 14.21 -7.96 -0.25
N SER A 4 13.07 -8.33 0.29
CA SER A 4 12.38 -9.54 -0.15
C SER A 4 11.63 -9.31 -1.48
N ASN A 5 11.38 -10.41 -2.19
CA ASN A 5 10.53 -10.38 -3.39
C ASN A 5 9.12 -9.87 -3.08
N SER A 6 8.56 -10.22 -1.92
CA SER A 6 7.24 -9.73 -1.51
C SER A 6 7.22 -8.23 -1.33
N GLU A 7 8.26 -7.65 -0.72
CA GLU A 7 8.39 -6.20 -0.55
C GLU A 7 8.51 -5.48 -1.89
N ILE A 8 9.36 -5.96 -2.81
CA ILE A 8 9.53 -5.29 -4.11
C ILE A 8 8.25 -5.33 -4.96
N ARG A 9 7.46 -6.41 -4.86
CA ARG A 9 6.14 -6.49 -5.51
C ARG A 9 5.16 -5.46 -4.97
N GLU A 10 5.06 -5.35 -3.65
CA GLU A 10 4.23 -4.33 -2.98
C GLU A 10 4.66 -2.91 -3.37
N LEU A 11 5.95 -2.62 -3.27
CA LEU A 11 6.51 -1.32 -3.65
C LEU A 11 6.17 -0.97 -5.10
N SER A 12 6.33 -1.92 -6.02
CA SER A 12 6.01 -1.71 -7.44
C SER A 12 4.52 -1.48 -7.66
N PHE A 13 3.65 -2.23 -6.99
CA PHE A 13 2.21 -2.06 -7.06
C PHE A 13 1.77 -0.67 -6.56
N TYR A 14 2.36 -0.20 -5.47
CA TYR A 14 2.05 1.13 -4.92
C TYR A 14 2.83 2.27 -5.58
N GLY A 15 3.68 2.00 -6.57
CA GLY A 15 4.20 3.03 -7.49
C GLY A 15 5.69 3.26 -7.48
N ALA A 16 6.48 2.43 -6.82
CA ALA A 16 7.93 2.46 -6.99
C ALA A 16 8.29 2.00 -8.41
N LYS A 17 8.92 2.88 -9.16
CA LYS A 17 9.40 2.57 -10.53
C LYS A 17 10.80 1.96 -10.47
N VAL A 18 10.95 0.83 -9.78
CA VAL A 18 12.26 0.16 -9.66
C VAL A 18 12.40 -0.91 -10.75
N LEU A 19 11.44 -1.84 -10.79
CA LEU A 19 11.35 -2.89 -11.82
C LEU A 19 9.92 -3.45 -11.87
N HIS A 20 9.57 -4.08 -12.97
CA HIS A 20 8.29 -4.77 -13.05
C HIS A 20 8.41 -6.14 -12.34
N PRO A 21 7.46 -6.50 -11.46
CA PRO A 21 7.53 -7.76 -10.70
C PRO A 21 7.70 -9.01 -11.57
N ASP A 22 7.09 -9.04 -12.75
CA ASP A 22 7.17 -10.19 -13.65
C ASP A 22 8.54 -10.38 -14.27
N THR A 23 9.38 -9.35 -14.34
CA THR A 23 10.75 -9.47 -14.89
C THR A 23 11.67 -10.31 -14.02
N ILE A 24 11.44 -10.32 -12.70
CA ILE A 24 12.25 -11.11 -11.76
C ILE A 24 11.64 -12.47 -11.42
N LYS A 25 10.41 -12.74 -11.86
CA LYS A 25 9.70 -13.98 -11.55
C LYS A 25 10.51 -15.25 -11.87
N PRO A 26 11.16 -15.38 -13.05
CA PRO A 26 11.98 -16.57 -13.35
C PRO A 26 13.17 -16.76 -12.40
N ALA A 27 13.79 -15.66 -11.96
CA ALA A 27 14.89 -15.71 -11.00
C ALA A 27 14.41 -16.13 -9.60
N VAL A 28 13.28 -15.57 -9.19
CA VAL A 28 12.66 -15.90 -7.88
C VAL A 28 12.25 -17.37 -7.80
N GLU A 29 11.64 -17.93 -8.86
CA GLU A 29 11.23 -19.34 -8.94
C GLU A 29 12.42 -20.30 -8.83
N LYS A 30 13.60 -19.86 -9.25
CA LYS A 30 14.85 -20.63 -9.16
C LYS A 30 15.73 -20.23 -7.98
N ASN A 31 15.25 -19.41 -7.04
CA ASN A 31 16.02 -18.87 -5.91
C ASN A 31 17.32 -18.16 -6.33
N ILE A 32 17.34 -17.51 -7.50
CA ILE A 32 18.48 -16.76 -7.98
C ILE A 32 18.38 -15.32 -7.44
N PRO A 33 19.40 -14.82 -6.69
CA PRO A 33 19.41 -13.44 -6.21
C PRO A 33 19.45 -12.44 -7.39
N VAL A 34 18.62 -11.40 -7.33
CA VAL A 34 18.64 -10.31 -8.31
C VAL A 34 19.21 -9.07 -7.66
N ARG A 35 20.24 -8.46 -8.29
CA ARG A 35 20.87 -7.24 -7.78
C ARG A 35 20.45 -6.03 -8.63
N ILE A 36 20.00 -4.99 -7.96
CA ILE A 36 19.67 -3.69 -8.55
C ILE A 36 20.83 -2.76 -8.30
N LEU A 37 21.39 -2.20 -9.36
CA LEU A 37 22.52 -1.26 -9.33
C LEU A 37 22.10 0.09 -9.92
N ASN A 38 22.79 1.15 -9.49
CA ASN A 38 22.65 2.46 -10.10
C ASN A 38 23.59 2.55 -11.31
N THR A 39 23.06 2.80 -12.49
CA THR A 39 23.83 2.91 -13.74
C THR A 39 24.92 3.97 -13.67
N TYR A 40 24.69 5.05 -12.93
CA TYR A 40 25.67 6.14 -12.75
C TYR A 40 26.69 5.87 -11.65
N LYS A 41 26.50 4.82 -10.84
CA LYS A 41 27.37 4.40 -9.75
C LYS A 41 27.52 2.87 -9.74
N PRO A 42 28.14 2.29 -10.77
CA PRO A 42 28.18 0.84 -10.96
C PRO A 42 29.00 0.11 -9.88
N ASN A 43 29.89 0.81 -9.18
CA ASN A 43 30.71 0.25 -8.10
C ASN A 43 30.00 0.21 -6.74
N ASP A 44 28.81 0.82 -6.61
CA ASP A 44 28.01 0.73 -5.40
C ASP A 44 27.49 -0.69 -5.20
N LYS A 45 27.36 -1.11 -3.93
CA LYS A 45 26.83 -2.45 -3.59
C LYS A 45 25.40 -2.69 -4.09
N GLY A 46 24.63 -1.63 -4.34
CA GLY A 46 23.25 -1.72 -4.78
C GLY A 46 22.34 -2.41 -3.77
N THR A 47 21.17 -2.89 -4.25
CA THR A 47 20.19 -3.62 -3.44
C THR A 47 20.01 -5.04 -3.99
N VAL A 48 20.06 -6.04 -3.11
CA VAL A 48 19.83 -7.44 -3.48
C VAL A 48 18.38 -7.82 -3.18
N ILE A 49 17.70 -8.41 -4.16
CA ILE A 49 16.36 -8.99 -4.00
C ILE A 49 16.55 -10.48 -3.76
N LEU A 50 15.98 -10.99 -2.68
CA LEU A 50 16.00 -12.38 -2.28
C LEU A 50 14.58 -12.95 -2.26
N SER A 51 14.44 -14.24 -2.51
CA SER A 51 13.15 -14.94 -2.43
C SER A 51 12.57 -14.82 -1.02
N ASN A 52 13.41 -15.05 -0.01
CA ASN A 52 13.08 -14.89 1.41
C ASN A 52 14.17 -14.11 2.12
N LEU A 53 13.76 -13.21 3.00
CA LEU A 53 14.64 -12.55 3.97
C LEU A 53 14.35 -13.17 5.34
N GLU A 54 15.32 -13.93 5.85
CA GLU A 54 15.28 -14.41 7.23
C GLU A 54 15.75 -13.29 8.17
N ASN A 55 14.84 -12.39 8.49
CA ASN A 55 15.06 -11.38 9.52
C ASN A 55 14.36 -11.81 10.81
N ASN A 56 15.06 -11.72 11.93
CA ASN A 56 14.52 -12.08 13.24
C ASN A 56 13.72 -10.94 13.92
N TYR A 57 13.65 -9.76 13.31
CA TYR A 57 13.01 -8.57 13.88
C TYR A 57 12.25 -7.77 12.81
N PRO A 58 11.19 -7.03 13.22
CA PRO A 58 10.56 -6.04 12.36
C PRO A 58 11.57 -4.99 11.89
N GLN A 59 11.62 -4.75 10.60
CA GLN A 59 12.43 -3.69 10.00
C GLN A 59 11.61 -2.94 8.97
N PHE A 60 11.74 -1.61 8.94
CA PHE A 60 11.15 -0.78 7.89
C PHE A 60 12.23 -0.45 6.86
N HIS A 61 12.02 -0.83 5.63
CA HIS A 61 13.02 -0.66 4.58
C HIS A 61 12.75 0.54 3.68
N SER A 62 11.49 0.86 3.44
CA SER A 62 11.13 1.95 2.54
C SER A 62 9.73 2.50 2.79
N VAL A 63 9.53 3.74 2.35
CA VAL A 63 8.22 4.39 2.35
C VAL A 63 7.97 5.07 1.01
N ILE A 64 6.78 4.89 0.47
CA ILE A 64 6.34 5.44 -0.82
C ILE A 64 5.11 6.31 -0.61
N LEU A 65 5.04 7.40 -1.36
CA LEU A 65 3.85 8.23 -1.49
C LEU A 65 3.26 8.09 -2.89
N LYS A 66 2.03 7.63 -2.97
CA LYS A 66 1.23 7.64 -4.19
C LYS A 66 0.24 8.80 -4.10
N GLN A 67 0.55 9.87 -4.81
CA GLN A 67 -0.31 11.05 -4.91
C GLN A 67 -1.44 10.86 -5.92
N ASN A 68 -2.40 11.80 -5.93
CA ASN A 68 -3.52 11.83 -6.87
C ASN A 68 -4.37 10.55 -6.86
N CYS A 69 -4.45 9.88 -5.72
CA CYS A 69 -5.42 8.83 -5.50
C CYS A 69 -6.83 9.42 -5.33
N LEU A 70 -7.83 8.58 -5.51
CA LEU A 70 -9.23 8.97 -5.38
C LEU A 70 -9.95 7.97 -4.49
N GLU A 71 -10.46 8.44 -3.37
CA GLU A 71 -11.44 7.71 -2.57
C GLU A 71 -12.80 7.83 -3.24
N CYS A 72 -13.43 6.69 -3.46
CA CYS A 72 -14.81 6.57 -3.96
C CYS A 72 -15.62 5.87 -2.88
N LYS A 73 -16.57 6.58 -2.28
CA LYS A 73 -17.51 6.04 -1.31
C LYS A 73 -18.88 5.88 -1.96
N ILE A 74 -19.45 4.68 -1.88
CA ILE A 74 -20.75 4.34 -2.45
C ILE A 74 -21.65 3.93 -1.30
N ASP A 75 -22.77 4.63 -1.11
CA ASP A 75 -23.73 4.30 -0.06
C ASP A 75 -24.53 3.04 -0.44
N ILE A 76 -24.70 2.12 0.51
CA ILE A 76 -25.50 0.90 0.33
C ILE A 76 -26.93 1.21 0.75
N PRO A 77 -27.94 1.03 -0.13
CA PRO A 77 -29.33 1.20 0.25
C PRO A 77 -29.72 0.24 1.38
N SER A 78 -30.50 0.73 2.35
CA SER A 78 -30.89 -0.03 3.57
C SER A 78 -31.64 -1.35 3.29
N LYS A 79 -32.20 -1.50 2.09
CA LYS A 79 -32.93 -2.72 1.67
C LYS A 79 -32.03 -3.78 1.04
N GLU A 80 -30.78 -3.45 0.75
CA GLU A 80 -29.86 -4.34 0.06
C GLU A 80 -28.99 -5.13 1.05
N LYS A 81 -28.68 -6.38 0.68
CA LYS A 81 -27.69 -7.18 1.40
C LYS A 81 -26.29 -6.65 1.05
N SER A 82 -25.57 -6.14 2.03
CA SER A 82 -24.26 -5.48 1.84
C SER A 82 -23.27 -6.30 1.02
N GLN A 83 -23.18 -7.61 1.25
CA GLN A 83 -22.25 -8.48 0.55
C GLN A 83 -22.59 -8.58 -0.96
N LYS A 84 -23.83 -8.87 -1.30
CA LYS A 84 -24.26 -8.99 -2.70
C LYS A 84 -24.08 -7.69 -3.46
N TYR A 85 -24.49 -6.57 -2.82
CA TYR A 85 -24.35 -5.24 -3.38
C TYR A 85 -22.86 -4.90 -3.64
N TYR A 86 -21.98 -5.20 -2.69
CA TYR A 86 -20.54 -5.03 -2.85
C TYR A 86 -20.00 -5.81 -4.07
N GLU A 87 -20.31 -7.09 -4.18
CA GLU A 87 -19.85 -7.94 -5.29
C GLU A 87 -20.30 -7.41 -6.65
N GLU A 88 -21.56 -6.99 -6.79
CA GLU A 88 -22.10 -6.41 -8.01
C GLU A 88 -21.39 -5.09 -8.39
N LYS A 89 -21.16 -4.20 -7.42
CA LYS A 89 -20.53 -2.90 -7.68
C LYS A 89 -19.03 -3.07 -8.00
N ILE A 90 -18.32 -3.89 -7.26
CA ILE A 90 -16.90 -4.18 -7.55
C ILE A 90 -16.76 -4.84 -8.92
N SER A 91 -17.60 -5.82 -9.27
CA SER A 91 -17.59 -6.43 -10.59
C SER A 91 -17.81 -5.40 -11.71
N SER A 92 -18.75 -4.49 -11.52
CA SER A 92 -19.03 -3.42 -12.49
C SER A 92 -17.86 -2.44 -12.65
N ILE A 93 -17.19 -2.09 -11.55
CA ILE A 93 -16.04 -1.17 -11.57
C ILE A 93 -14.81 -1.86 -12.16
N ASN A 94 -14.59 -3.15 -11.91
CA ASN A 94 -13.49 -3.92 -12.49
C ASN A 94 -13.53 -3.95 -14.02
N LYS A 95 -14.73 -3.98 -14.62
CA LYS A 95 -14.90 -3.89 -16.09
C LYS A 95 -14.37 -2.57 -16.68
N LEU A 96 -14.18 -1.56 -15.86
CA LEU A 96 -13.59 -0.29 -16.28
C LEU A 96 -12.06 -0.31 -16.40
N ASN A 97 -11.39 -1.39 -16.01
CA ASN A 97 -9.93 -1.46 -15.96
C ASN A 97 -9.31 -0.26 -15.19
N LEU A 98 -9.94 0.14 -14.10
CA LEU A 98 -9.41 1.16 -13.20
C LEU A 98 -8.42 0.51 -12.23
N ASN A 99 -7.35 1.24 -11.91
CA ASN A 99 -6.37 0.78 -10.93
C ASN A 99 -6.96 0.86 -9.52
N ILE A 100 -7.60 -0.22 -9.04
CA ILE A 100 -8.08 -0.35 -7.67
C ILE A 100 -6.90 -0.72 -6.79
N LEU A 101 -6.56 0.12 -5.84
CA LEU A 101 -5.48 -0.10 -4.88
C LEU A 101 -5.97 -0.85 -3.64
N TYR A 102 -7.22 -0.58 -3.24
CA TYR A 102 -7.83 -1.13 -2.05
C TYR A 102 -9.33 -0.97 -2.12
N SER A 103 -10.08 -1.92 -1.58
CA SER A 103 -11.54 -1.81 -1.39
C SER A 103 -11.96 -2.49 -0.10
N VAL A 104 -12.97 -1.93 0.55
CA VAL A 104 -13.55 -2.45 1.78
C VAL A 104 -15.04 -2.12 1.82
N CYS A 105 -15.81 -2.98 2.46
CA CYS A 105 -17.25 -2.83 2.65
C CYS A 105 -17.56 -2.79 4.15
N PRO A 106 -17.35 -1.64 4.83
CA PRO A 106 -17.91 -1.45 6.17
C PRO A 106 -19.44 -1.33 6.10
N GLU A 107 -20.07 -1.37 7.25
CA GLU A 107 -21.53 -1.26 7.34
C GLU A 107 -22.05 0.02 6.66
N GLY A 108 -23.02 -0.13 5.79
CA GLY A 108 -23.74 0.96 5.12
C GLY A 108 -23.04 1.58 3.90
N HIS A 109 -21.81 1.21 3.55
CA HIS A 109 -21.17 1.76 2.37
C HIS A 109 -19.97 0.94 1.87
N ILE A 110 -19.60 1.17 0.62
CA ILE A 110 -18.39 0.63 -0.01
C ILE A 110 -17.36 1.75 -0.12
N VAL A 111 -16.13 1.50 0.26
CA VAL A 111 -15.00 2.42 0.05
C VAL A 111 -14.02 1.79 -0.91
N ILE A 112 -13.66 2.50 -1.96
CA ILE A 112 -12.69 2.06 -2.98
C ILE A 112 -11.62 3.15 -3.12
N ILE A 113 -10.36 2.76 -3.02
CA ILE A 113 -9.24 3.63 -3.29
C ILE A 113 -8.68 3.33 -4.68
N LEU A 114 -8.76 4.32 -5.53
CA LEU A 114 -8.29 4.26 -6.91
C LEU A 114 -6.95 4.96 -7.05
N GLY A 115 -6.03 4.32 -7.74
CA GLY A 115 -4.77 4.93 -8.16
C GLY A 115 -4.96 6.11 -9.12
N PRO A 116 -3.89 6.85 -9.45
CA PRO A 116 -3.94 7.93 -10.44
C PRO A 116 -4.52 7.46 -11.78
N GLY A 117 -5.21 8.34 -12.47
CA GLY A 117 -5.83 8.05 -13.78
C GLY A 117 -6.83 9.12 -14.19
N GLU A 118 -7.03 9.26 -15.49
CA GLU A 118 -7.96 10.24 -16.06
C GLU A 118 -9.39 9.71 -16.07
N GLN A 119 -10.34 10.64 -16.07
CA GLN A 119 -11.78 10.36 -16.21
C GLN A 119 -12.39 9.35 -15.22
N ARG A 120 -11.68 8.93 -14.15
CA ARG A 120 -12.15 7.93 -13.18
C ARG A 120 -13.55 8.23 -12.65
N LYS A 121 -13.77 9.48 -12.20
CA LYS A 121 -15.07 9.92 -11.66
C LYS A 121 -16.18 9.80 -12.72
N LYS A 122 -15.91 10.25 -13.95
CA LYS A 122 -16.88 10.19 -15.05
C LYS A 122 -17.25 8.75 -15.38
N ARG A 123 -16.26 7.88 -15.53
CA ARG A 123 -16.46 6.46 -15.87
C ARG A 123 -17.25 5.72 -14.79
N ILE A 124 -16.94 5.94 -13.51
CA ILE A 124 -17.69 5.33 -12.40
C ILE A 124 -19.14 5.85 -12.38
N LYS A 125 -19.36 7.17 -12.48
CA LYS A 125 -20.70 7.75 -12.53
C LYS A 125 -21.55 7.24 -13.70
N GLN A 126 -20.94 6.91 -14.84
CA GLN A 126 -21.68 6.36 -16.00
C GLN A 126 -22.21 4.96 -15.75
N ILE A 127 -21.47 4.11 -15.00
CA ILE A 127 -21.89 2.74 -14.68
C ILE A 127 -22.82 2.72 -13.46
N LEU A 128 -22.54 3.53 -12.46
CA LEU A 128 -23.27 3.56 -11.20
C LEU A 128 -24.23 4.77 -11.14
N LYS A 129 -25.07 4.93 -12.17
CA LYS A 129 -25.93 6.11 -12.33
C LYS A 129 -26.92 6.34 -11.18
N ASN A 130 -27.39 5.25 -10.59
CA ASN A 130 -28.45 5.28 -9.56
C ASN A 130 -27.87 5.21 -8.14
N ASP A 131 -26.55 5.15 -8.00
CA ASP A 131 -25.90 5.03 -6.71
C ASP A 131 -25.52 6.40 -6.17
N LYS A 132 -25.64 6.58 -4.86
CA LYS A 132 -25.13 7.78 -4.20
C LYS A 132 -23.64 7.62 -3.97
N ILE A 133 -22.84 8.45 -4.65
CA ILE A 133 -21.39 8.34 -4.70
C ILE A 133 -20.74 9.64 -4.26
N GLU A 134 -19.82 9.54 -3.32
CA GLU A 134 -18.94 10.62 -2.91
C GLU A 134 -17.51 10.34 -3.39
N PHE A 135 -16.80 11.38 -3.86
CA PHE A 135 -15.40 11.30 -4.27
C PHE A 135 -14.55 12.29 -3.50
N LYS A 136 -13.46 11.79 -2.89
CA LYS A 136 -12.48 12.62 -2.21
C LYS A 136 -11.07 12.38 -2.78
N PRO A 137 -10.30 13.44 -3.09
CA PRO A 137 -8.88 13.29 -3.41
C PRO A 137 -8.10 12.93 -2.14
N VAL A 138 -7.26 11.90 -2.25
CA VAL A 138 -6.45 11.39 -1.14
C VAL A 138 -5.04 11.07 -1.61
N SER A 139 -4.13 10.93 -0.65
CA SER A 139 -2.80 10.36 -0.86
C SER A 139 -2.71 9.02 -0.14
N LEU A 140 -2.05 8.04 -0.77
CA LEU A 140 -1.77 6.74 -0.20
C LEU A 140 -0.27 6.67 0.12
N ILE A 141 0.06 6.29 1.35
CA ILE A 141 1.43 6.04 1.79
C ILE A 141 1.55 4.55 2.05
N CYS A 142 2.56 3.93 1.46
CA CYS A 142 2.92 2.54 1.70
C CYS A 142 4.27 2.51 2.42
N LEU A 143 4.27 2.02 3.65
CA LEU A 143 5.47 1.68 4.40
C LEU A 143 5.75 0.20 4.19
N SER A 144 6.93 -0.16 3.73
CA SER A 144 7.31 -1.55 3.53
C SER A 144 8.47 -1.98 4.43
N GLY A 145 8.47 -3.25 4.79
CA GLY A 145 9.47 -3.83 5.65
C GLY A 145 9.30 -5.33 5.85
N SER A 146 10.17 -5.91 6.64
CA SER A 146 10.12 -7.33 7.00
C SER A 146 9.53 -7.52 8.38
N GLN A 147 8.83 -8.66 8.58
CA GLN A 147 8.23 -9.07 9.86
C GLN A 147 7.41 -7.99 10.56
N ILE A 148 6.70 -7.18 9.80
CA ILE A 148 5.88 -6.08 10.34
C ILE A 148 4.48 -6.53 10.76
N ARG A 149 4.04 -7.74 10.42
CA ARG A 149 2.79 -8.31 10.89
C ARG A 149 2.90 -8.72 12.36
N TYR A 150 1.89 -8.41 13.16
CA TYR A 150 1.87 -8.74 14.58
C TYR A 150 2.05 -10.25 14.87
N SER A 151 1.45 -11.12 14.05
CA SER A 151 1.57 -12.58 14.18
C SER A 151 3.00 -13.11 14.05
N ASP A 152 3.88 -12.35 13.37
CA ASP A 152 5.25 -12.76 13.12
C ASP A 152 6.20 -12.36 14.27
N ILE A 153 5.66 -11.64 15.27
CA ILE A 153 6.41 -11.06 16.37
C ILE A 153 6.36 -11.99 17.58
N LYS A 154 7.47 -12.67 17.82
CA LYS A 154 7.59 -13.70 18.88
C LYS A 154 8.06 -13.20 20.26
N SER A 155 8.35 -11.90 20.45
CA SER A 155 8.84 -11.37 21.74
C SER A 155 8.50 -9.90 21.96
N ASP A 156 8.42 -9.47 23.24
CA ASP A 156 8.12 -8.09 23.64
C ASP A 156 9.12 -7.04 23.15
N THR A 157 10.38 -7.39 23.07
CA THR A 157 11.43 -6.49 22.54
C THR A 157 11.26 -6.23 21.05
N LYS A 158 10.70 -7.18 20.30
CA LYS A 158 10.45 -7.04 18.85
C LYS A 158 9.29 -6.08 18.54
N ASN A 159 8.37 -5.89 19.49
CA ASN A 159 7.26 -4.95 19.37
C ASN A 159 7.66 -3.47 19.48
N LYS A 160 8.85 -3.16 19.96
CA LYS A 160 9.27 -1.79 20.24
C LYS A 160 9.18 -0.90 18.98
N LEU A 161 9.68 -1.36 17.85
CA LEU A 161 9.66 -0.60 16.60
C LEU A 161 8.22 -0.30 16.15
N LEU A 162 7.33 -1.28 16.19
CA LEU A 162 5.92 -1.08 15.83
C LEU A 162 5.20 -0.17 16.84
N LYS A 163 5.46 -0.32 18.14
CA LYS A 163 4.90 0.57 19.18
C LYS A 163 5.32 2.03 18.91
N GLU A 164 6.61 2.28 18.70
CA GLU A 164 7.12 3.62 18.40
C GLU A 164 6.56 4.18 17.08
N PHE A 165 6.43 3.33 16.06
CA PHE A 165 5.79 3.71 14.80
C PHE A 165 4.32 4.12 15.01
N PHE A 166 3.51 3.34 15.73
CA PHE A 166 2.11 3.70 15.98
C PHE A 166 1.97 4.92 16.88
N ILE A 167 2.89 5.17 17.83
CA ILE A 167 2.96 6.42 18.58
C ILE A 167 3.27 7.60 17.65
N LEU A 168 4.18 7.45 16.69
CA LEU A 168 4.41 8.50 15.70
C LEU A 168 3.15 8.74 14.87
N VAL A 169 2.55 7.68 14.33
CA VAL A 169 1.38 7.75 13.45
C VAL A 169 0.18 8.39 14.13
N SER A 170 -0.02 8.15 15.44
CA SER A 170 -1.12 8.76 16.22
C SER A 170 -1.04 10.31 16.32
N LYS A 171 0.14 10.88 16.04
CA LYS A 171 0.38 12.34 16.03
C LYS A 171 0.26 12.94 14.61
N LEU A 172 -0.03 12.12 13.61
CA LEU A 172 -0.12 12.53 12.20
C LEU A 172 -1.59 12.58 11.76
N ASN A 173 -1.87 13.43 10.78
CA ASN A 173 -3.22 13.52 10.20
C ASN A 173 -3.45 12.38 9.20
N ILE A 174 -3.67 11.18 9.73
CA ILE A 174 -3.95 9.96 8.97
C ILE A 174 -5.42 9.59 9.14
N LYS A 175 -6.10 9.41 8.03
CA LYS A 175 -7.54 9.07 8.01
C LYS A 175 -7.79 7.59 8.24
N GLN A 176 -6.93 6.74 7.70
CA GLN A 176 -7.08 5.29 7.75
C GLN A 176 -5.72 4.62 7.73
N ILE A 177 -5.59 3.57 8.53
CA ILE A 177 -4.43 2.67 8.54
C ILE A 177 -4.93 1.27 8.20
N ILE A 178 -4.26 0.61 7.25
CA ILE A 178 -4.50 -0.78 6.87
C ILE A 178 -3.26 -1.56 7.28
N TYR A 179 -3.42 -2.35 8.32
CA TYR A 179 -2.35 -3.12 8.95
C TYR A 179 -2.75 -4.59 9.11
N GLY A 180 -1.79 -5.49 8.97
CA GLY A 180 -1.99 -6.94 9.15
C GLY A 180 -2.53 -7.70 7.94
N VAL A 181 -2.98 -7.00 6.89
CA VAL A 181 -3.44 -7.61 5.63
C VAL A 181 -2.25 -8.11 4.83
N SER A 182 -1.24 -7.26 4.64
CA SER A 182 0.04 -7.65 4.02
C SER A 182 1.06 -8.04 5.09
N PRO A 183 1.90 -9.07 4.86
CA PRO A 183 3.00 -9.40 5.76
C PRO A 183 4.16 -8.39 5.70
N VAL A 184 4.23 -7.59 4.67
CA VAL A 184 5.39 -6.73 4.35
C VAL A 184 5.04 -5.25 4.16
N SER A 185 3.78 -4.85 4.34
CA SER A 185 3.40 -3.43 4.18
C SER A 185 2.32 -2.96 5.16
N ILE A 186 2.39 -1.67 5.48
CA ILE A 186 1.37 -0.91 6.18
C ILE A 186 0.94 0.23 5.25
N LEU A 187 -0.37 0.30 4.97
CA LEU A 187 -0.91 1.37 4.13
C LEU A 187 -1.56 2.44 5.01
N MET A 188 -1.41 3.68 4.61
CA MET A 188 -1.98 4.83 5.30
C MET A 188 -2.62 5.77 4.30
N LEU A 189 -3.85 6.18 4.56
CA LEU A 189 -4.57 7.19 3.79
C LEU A 189 -4.55 8.52 4.51
N THR A 190 -4.31 9.58 3.77
CA THR A 190 -4.29 10.95 4.28
C THR A 190 -4.88 11.91 3.26
N ASP A 191 -5.20 13.12 3.67
CA ASP A 191 -5.56 14.18 2.75
C ASP A 191 -4.43 14.45 1.77
N ILE A 192 -4.79 14.85 0.55
CA ILE A 192 -3.81 15.09 -0.52
C ILE A 192 -2.73 16.11 -0.11
N LYS A 193 -3.11 17.11 0.69
CA LYS A 193 -2.19 18.16 1.19
C LYS A 193 -1.20 17.66 2.23
N GLU A 194 -1.58 16.64 2.99
CA GLU A 194 -0.78 16.10 4.09
C GLU A 194 0.20 15.01 3.66
N GLY A 195 -0.02 14.41 2.50
CA GLY A 195 0.74 13.23 2.05
C GLY A 195 2.26 13.40 2.12
N MET A 196 2.79 14.55 1.67
CA MET A 196 4.22 14.82 1.67
C MET A 196 4.77 15.06 3.10
N ASN A 197 4.01 15.71 3.97
CA ASN A 197 4.39 15.94 5.36
C ASN A 197 4.47 14.60 6.12
N VAL A 198 3.45 13.76 5.98
CA VAL A 198 3.41 12.42 6.57
C VAL A 198 4.56 11.56 6.05
N LEU A 199 4.81 11.54 4.73
CA LEU A 199 5.94 10.82 4.12
C LEU A 199 7.27 11.21 4.78
N LYS A 200 7.56 12.53 4.87
CA LYS A 200 8.82 13.02 5.43
C LYS A 200 9.02 12.60 6.88
N LYS A 201 7.96 12.66 7.70
CA LYS A 201 8.03 12.26 9.11
C LYS A 201 8.28 10.76 9.28
N ILE A 202 7.61 9.92 8.46
CA ILE A 202 7.83 8.47 8.48
C ILE A 202 9.24 8.14 7.96
N HIS A 203 9.69 8.77 6.89
CA HIS A 203 11.03 8.59 6.36
C HIS A 203 12.11 8.97 7.39
N SER A 204 11.97 10.12 8.07
CA SER A 204 12.88 10.52 9.14
C SER A 204 12.89 9.51 10.30
N PHE A 205 11.74 8.96 10.65
CA PHE A 205 11.64 7.91 11.67
C PHE A 205 12.40 6.65 11.25
N ILE A 206 12.26 6.22 9.99
CA ILE A 206 13.01 5.07 9.45
C ILE A 206 14.53 5.32 9.59
N LEU A 207 15.01 6.47 9.12
CA LEU A 207 16.44 6.81 9.15
C LEU A 207 17.05 6.87 10.56
N GLN A 208 16.25 7.17 11.59
CA GLN A 208 16.72 7.18 12.99
C GLN A 208 16.84 5.76 13.58
N LYS A 209 16.34 4.74 12.92
CA LYS A 209 16.35 3.35 13.39
C LYS A 209 17.40 2.47 12.70
N PHE A 210 18.11 3.04 11.71
CA PHE A 210 19.29 2.50 11.06
C PHE A 210 20.56 3.24 11.48
#